data_cb77fb38fb34ddd26ff5d418aef05015
#
_entry.id   cb77fb38fb34ddd26ff5d418aef05015
#
_cell.length_a   1.000
_cell.length_b   1.000
_cell.length_c   1.000
_cell.angle_alpha   90.00
_cell.angle_beta   90.00
_cell.angle_gamma   90.00
#
_symmetry.space_group_name_H-M   'P 1'
#
loop_
_entity.id
_entity.type
_entity.pdbx_description
1 polymer ?
#
loop_
_entity_poly.entity_id
_entity_poly.type
_entity_poly.pdbx_seq_one_letter_code
_entity_poly.pdbx_strand_id
1 'polypeptide(L)' 'MGPNIAAVEVQQKYVIKVVLEDGRIAYIDMAPYLEKEMYKDLKDINIFNNFEIFYDTIKWPNGADIAPEIILKGAK' A
#
# COMPACT_ATOMS: atom_id res chain seq x y z
N MET A 1 10.07 -1.84 15.13
CA MET A 1 10.46 -1.69 13.76
C MET A 1 10.22 -2.97 13.00
N GLY A 2 9.44 -2.89 11.99
CA GLY A 2 9.18 -4.02 11.14
C GLY A 2 10.19 -4.10 10.01
N PRO A 3 10.09 -5.14 9.17
CA PRO A 3 10.92 -5.23 7.98
C PRO A 3 10.53 -4.15 6.98
N ASN A 4 11.50 -3.74 6.18
CA ASN A 4 11.24 -2.78 5.11
C ASN A 4 10.56 -3.47 3.93
N ILE A 5 10.00 -2.67 3.04
CA ILE A 5 9.34 -3.16 1.83
C ILE A 5 10.40 -3.41 0.76
N ALA A 6 10.39 -4.62 0.18
CA ALA A 6 11.28 -4.96 -0.91
C ALA A 6 10.66 -4.63 -2.27
N ALA A 7 9.35 -4.83 -2.42
CA ALA A 7 8.66 -4.57 -3.69
C ALA A 7 7.17 -4.38 -3.46
N VAL A 8 6.53 -3.66 -4.37
CA VAL A 8 5.08 -3.44 -4.36
C VAL A 8 4.56 -3.63 -5.77
N GLU A 9 3.48 -4.40 -5.90
CA GLU A 9 2.80 -4.59 -7.18
C GLU A 9 1.31 -4.37 -7.01
N VAL A 10 0.69 -3.73 -7.99
CA VAL A 10 -0.76 -3.63 -8.05
C VAL A 10 -1.25 -4.88 -8.77
N GLN A 11 -2.00 -5.73 -8.08
CA GLN A 11 -2.44 -7.02 -8.62
C GLN A 11 -3.72 -6.89 -9.43
N GLN A 12 -4.72 -6.32 -8.79
CA GLN A 12 -6.02 -6.05 -9.40
C GLN A 12 -6.36 -4.63 -9.05
N LYS A 13 -7.53 -4.22 -9.48
CA LYS A 13 -8.00 -2.89 -9.16
C LYS A 13 -8.02 -2.71 -7.64
N TYR A 14 -7.18 -1.82 -7.16
CA TYR A 14 -7.06 -1.42 -5.75
C TYR A 14 -6.59 -2.51 -4.79
N VAL A 15 -6.02 -3.60 -5.29
CA VAL A 15 -5.36 -4.60 -4.44
C VAL A 15 -3.85 -4.48 -4.64
N ILE A 16 -3.14 -4.34 -3.54
CA ILE A 16 -1.68 -4.17 -3.55
C ILE A 16 -1.03 -5.40 -2.95
N LYS A 17 -0.04 -5.94 -3.66
CA LYS A 17 0.81 -7.00 -3.13
C LYS A 17 2.10 -6.35 -2.64
N VAL A 18 2.43 -6.53 -1.38
CA VAL A 18 3.64 -5.98 -0.77
C VAL A 18 4.56 -7.13 -0.38
N VAL A 19 5.78 -7.12 -0.89
CA VAL A 19 6.78 -8.11 -0.53
C VAL A 19 7.73 -7.45 0.46
N LEU A 20 7.89 -8.05 1.63
CA LEU A 20 8.77 -7.53 2.67
C LEU A 20 10.16 -8.13 2.55
N GLU A 21 11.16 -7.42 3.08
CA GLU A 21 12.55 -7.89 3.00
C GLU A 21 12.81 -9.20 3.71
N ASP A 22 11.97 -9.55 4.68
CA ASP A 22 12.10 -10.83 5.39
C ASP A 22 11.40 -11.98 4.65
N GLY A 23 10.87 -11.73 3.46
CA GLY A 23 10.23 -12.75 2.64
C GLY A 23 8.72 -12.88 2.81
N ARG A 24 8.13 -12.19 3.77
CA ARG A 24 6.67 -12.23 3.95
C ARG A 24 5.99 -11.43 2.87
N ILE A 25 4.76 -11.83 2.54
CA ILE A 25 3.95 -11.16 1.52
C ILE A 25 2.64 -10.73 2.14
N ALA A 26 2.27 -9.48 1.89
CA ALA A 26 1.00 -8.93 2.35
C ALA A 26 0.15 -8.56 1.14
N TYR A 27 -1.14 -8.89 1.20
CA TYR A 27 -2.10 -8.43 0.20
C TYR A 27 -3.04 -7.45 0.89
N ILE A 28 -3.14 -6.25 0.35
CA ILE A 28 -3.96 -5.21 0.94
C ILE A 28 -5.04 -4.81 -0.05
N ASP A 29 -6.30 -5.05 0.32
CA ASP A 29 -7.44 -4.59 -0.48
C ASP A 29 -7.74 -3.15 -0.06
N MET A 30 -7.43 -2.22 -0.93
CA MET A 30 -7.62 -0.80 -0.65
C MET A 30 -9.05 -0.32 -0.88
N ALA A 31 -9.90 -1.14 -1.50
CA ALA A 31 -11.25 -0.70 -1.82
C ALA A 31 -12.02 -0.12 -0.62
N PRO A 32 -12.01 -0.77 0.56
CA PRO A 32 -12.69 -0.18 1.72
C PRO A 32 -12.09 1.14 2.18
N TYR A 33 -10.79 1.32 1.98
CA TYR A 33 -10.11 2.55 2.39
C TYR A 33 -10.44 3.74 1.49
N LEU A 34 -10.83 3.48 0.25
CA LEU A 34 -11.09 4.54 -0.72
C LEU A 34 -12.31 5.38 -0.37
N GLU A 35 -13.12 4.90 0.56
CA GLU A 35 -14.27 5.68 1.05
C GLU A 35 -13.83 6.75 2.05
N LYS A 36 -12.62 6.67 2.55
CA LYS A 36 -12.10 7.64 3.51
C LYS A 36 -11.55 8.86 2.77
N GLU A 37 -11.69 10.02 3.40
CA GLU A 37 -11.32 11.29 2.78
C GLU A 37 -9.86 11.31 2.32
N MET A 38 -8.95 10.79 3.12
CA MET A 38 -7.53 10.84 2.79
C MET A 38 -7.15 9.96 1.59
N TYR A 39 -7.97 8.96 1.27
CA TYR A 39 -7.69 8.05 0.15
C TYR A 39 -8.59 8.29 -1.06
N LYS A 40 -9.47 9.27 -0.97
CA LYS A 40 -10.50 9.50 -1.98
C LYS A 40 -9.94 9.67 -3.39
N ASP A 41 -8.83 10.40 -3.51
CA ASP A 41 -8.20 10.64 -4.82
C ASP A 41 -7.63 9.38 -5.44
N LEU A 42 -7.41 8.35 -4.65
CA LEU A 42 -6.85 7.09 -5.13
C LEU A 42 -7.86 6.27 -5.93
N LYS A 43 -9.11 6.71 -5.99
CA LYS A 43 -10.10 6.09 -6.87
C LYS A 43 -9.70 6.25 -8.34
N ASP A 44 -8.93 7.30 -8.64
CA ASP A 44 -8.33 7.46 -9.97
C ASP A 44 -7.17 6.47 -10.06
N ILE A 45 -7.29 5.47 -10.92
CA ILE A 45 -6.30 4.41 -11.02
C ILE A 45 -4.92 4.94 -11.41
N ASN A 46 -4.87 6.04 -12.16
CA ASN A 46 -3.58 6.64 -12.53
C ASN A 46 -2.86 7.20 -11.30
N ILE A 47 -3.61 7.79 -10.38
CA ILE A 47 -3.04 8.29 -9.13
C ILE A 47 -2.67 7.11 -8.24
N PHE A 48 -3.54 6.11 -8.16
CA PHE A 48 -3.30 4.93 -7.35
C PHE A 48 -2.02 4.21 -7.76
N ASN A 49 -1.74 4.11 -9.05
CA ASN A 49 -0.56 3.43 -9.54
C ASN A 49 0.73 4.24 -9.39
N ASN A 50 0.62 5.51 -9.01
CA ASN A 50 1.78 6.41 -8.90
C ASN A 50 2.28 6.52 -7.46
N PHE A 51 2.37 5.38 -6.78
CA PHE A 51 2.85 5.33 -5.39
C PHE A 51 4.37 5.38 -5.32
N GLU A 52 4.87 5.69 -4.12
CA GLU A 52 6.29 5.62 -3.82
C GLU A 52 6.49 4.74 -2.58
N ILE A 53 7.63 4.07 -2.52
CA ILE A 53 7.97 3.21 -1.39
C ILE A 53 8.98 3.94 -0.51
N PHE A 54 8.65 4.07 0.79
CA PHE A 54 9.54 4.66 1.77
C PHE A 54 9.77 3.65 2.88
N TYR A 55 10.91 2.96 2.85
CA TYR A 55 11.28 1.98 3.87
C TYR A 55 10.19 0.96 4.16
N ASP A 56 9.34 1.21 5.15
CA ASP A 56 8.29 0.29 5.57
C ASP A 56 6.88 0.82 5.28
N THR A 57 6.76 1.86 4.47
CA THR A 57 5.46 2.46 4.17
C THR A 57 5.34 2.77 2.68
N ILE A 58 4.10 2.98 2.25
CA ILE A 58 3.77 3.36 0.86
C ILE A 58 3.10 4.72 0.91
N LYS A 59 3.52 5.64 0.04
CA LYS A 59 2.96 6.99 -0.02
C LYS A 59 2.53 7.32 -1.44
N TRP A 60 1.56 8.21 -1.54
CA TRP A 60 1.08 8.71 -2.82
C TRP A 60 1.32 10.21 -2.93
N PRO A 61 1.37 10.76 -4.17
CA PRO A 61 1.68 12.18 -4.36
C PRO A 61 0.72 13.14 -3.68
N ASN A 62 -0.52 12.72 -3.43
CA ASN A 62 -1.51 13.57 -2.77
C ASN A 62 -1.35 13.61 -1.25
N GLY A 63 -0.33 12.96 -0.72
CA GLY A 63 -0.07 12.94 0.73
C GLY A 63 -0.67 11.76 1.47
N ALA A 64 -1.45 10.91 0.79
CA ALA A 64 -1.99 9.71 1.43
C ALA A 64 -0.86 8.70 1.63
N ASP A 65 -0.95 7.91 2.70
CA ASP A 65 0.05 6.88 2.97
C ASP A 65 -0.61 5.70 3.69
N ILE A 66 0.09 4.57 3.69
CA ILE A 66 -0.33 3.38 4.41
C ILE A 66 0.64 3.16 5.56
N ALA A 67 0.12 3.10 6.77
CA ALA A 67 0.95 2.88 7.95
C ALA A 67 1.56 1.47 7.92
N PRO A 68 2.79 1.30 8.44
CA PRO A 68 3.42 -0.01 8.47
C PRO A 68 2.58 -1.09 9.15
N GLU A 69 1.82 -0.73 10.18
CA GLU A 69 0.98 -1.71 10.89
C GLU A 69 -0.11 -2.29 10.01
N ILE A 70 -0.62 -1.53 9.03
CA ILE A 70 -1.62 -2.05 8.09
C ILE A 70 -0.97 -3.13 7.23
N ILE A 71 0.26 -2.88 6.79
CA ILE A 71 1.00 -3.83 5.96
C ILE A 71 1.30 -5.09 6.76
N LEU A 72 1.81 -4.94 7.96
CA LEU A 72 2.18 -6.09 8.80
C LEU A 72 0.97 -6.93 9.19
N LYS A 73 -0.16 -6.28 9.39
CA LYS A 73 -1.40 -6.96 9.73
C LYS A 73 -1.85 -7.90 8.61
N GLY A 74 -1.60 -7.52 7.37
CA GLY A 74 -1.94 -8.34 6.20
C GLY A 74 -0.85 -9.32 5.79
N ALA A 75 0.31 -9.28 6.43
CA ALA A 75 1.44 -10.14 6.06
C ALA A 75 1.28 -11.55 6.60
N LYS A 76 1.72 -12.51 5.85
CA LYS A 76 1.66 -13.94 6.20
C LYS A 76 3.02 -14.58 6.15
#